data_d9a5c5d8e5473a23387ad699d6ac1acd
#
_entry.id   d9a5c5d8e5473a23387ad699d6ac1acd
#
_cell.length_a   1.000
_cell.length_b   1.000
_cell.length_c   1.000
_cell.angle_alpha   90.00
_cell.angle_beta   90.00
_cell.angle_gamma   90.00
#
_symmetry.space_group_name_H-M   'P 1'
#
loop_
_entity.id
_entity.type
_entity.pdbx_description
1 polymer ?
#
loop_
_entity_poly.entity_id
_entity_poly.type
_entity_poly.pdbx_seq_one_letter_code
_entity_poly.pdbx_strand_id
1 'polypeptide(L)'
;MGFNGMIYIGLTGWGDHDSLYESKNMRNKLEAYSGHFPIVEVDASFYAIQPEATVLKWIKETPEKFQFIVKAYQGMTGHQREPLPFPSKEAMFDTYIHSLEPYRSAGKLAMVLFQFPPWFDCKREHVQYLRWVRKKMKDIPCALEFRHQSLVLVGMEK
;
A
#
# COMPACT_ATOMS: atom_id res chain seq x y z
N MET A 1 -29.53 4.52 6.73
CA MET A 1 -28.36 5.09 7.41
C MET A 1 -27.45 5.68 6.36
N GLY A 2 -27.39 7.00 6.26
CA GLY A 2 -26.45 7.65 5.34
C GLY A 2 -25.02 7.39 5.79
N PHE A 3 -24.20 6.81 4.92
CA PHE A 3 -22.75 6.81 5.09
C PHE A 3 -22.29 8.27 4.98
N ASN A 4 -22.06 8.92 6.11
CA ASN A 4 -21.28 10.15 6.16
C ASN A 4 -19.79 9.78 5.97
N GLY A 5 -19.51 9.12 4.85
CA GLY A 5 -18.15 8.75 4.48
C GLY A 5 -17.41 9.97 3.94
N MET A 6 -16.34 10.37 4.63
CA MET A 6 -15.40 11.37 4.12
C MET A 6 -14.62 10.76 2.95
N ILE A 7 -14.59 11.46 1.81
CA ILE A 7 -13.77 11.07 0.65
C ILE A 7 -12.42 11.74 0.79
N TYR A 8 -11.36 10.94 0.83
CA TYR A 8 -9.99 11.43 0.79
C TYR A 8 -9.45 11.36 -0.64
N ILE A 9 -8.81 12.43 -1.06
CA ILE A 9 -8.13 12.52 -2.36
C ILE A 9 -6.64 12.65 -2.08
N GLY A 10 -5.82 11.87 -2.79
CA GLY A 10 -4.37 11.88 -2.70
C GLY A 10 -3.74 11.39 -4.00
N LEU A 11 -2.42 11.38 -4.06
CA LEU A 11 -1.64 10.98 -5.22
C LEU A 11 -0.75 9.79 -4.88
N THR A 12 -0.22 9.15 -5.91
CA THR A 12 0.80 8.09 -5.80
C THR A 12 2.17 8.75 -5.59
N GLY A 13 2.77 8.50 -4.44
CA GLY A 13 4.03 9.12 -4.03
C GLY A 13 3.94 10.62 -3.81
N TRP A 14 5.07 11.21 -3.49
CA TRP A 14 5.21 12.67 -3.29
C TRP A 14 6.45 13.25 -3.98
N GLY A 15 7.20 12.43 -4.74
CA GLY A 15 8.47 12.82 -5.36
C GLY A 15 8.31 13.62 -6.65
N ASP A 16 7.34 13.25 -7.48
CA ASP A 16 7.28 13.59 -8.91
C ASP A 16 6.21 14.63 -9.27
N HIS A 17 5.71 15.38 -8.29
CA HIS A 17 4.66 16.40 -8.46
C HIS A 17 5.25 17.80 -8.41
N ASP A 18 6.08 18.13 -9.39
CA ASP A 18 6.85 19.39 -9.42
C ASP A 18 5.99 20.65 -9.21
N SER A 19 4.72 20.63 -9.63
CA SER A 19 3.78 21.75 -9.45
C SER A 19 3.35 22.01 -8.01
N LEU A 20 3.60 21.05 -7.11
CA LEU A 20 3.27 21.20 -5.68
C LEU A 20 4.41 21.85 -4.88
N TYR A 21 5.59 22.03 -5.49
CA TYR A 21 6.79 22.40 -4.78
C TYR A 21 7.40 23.67 -5.33
N GLU A 22 7.96 24.50 -4.44
CA GLU A 22 8.67 25.73 -4.82
C GLU A 22 9.90 25.45 -5.70
N SER A 23 10.53 24.29 -5.53
CA SER A 23 11.63 23.83 -6.36
C SER A 23 11.70 22.31 -6.46
N LYS A 24 12.23 21.80 -7.59
CA LYS A 24 12.44 20.34 -7.82
C LYS A 24 13.33 19.69 -6.77
N ASN A 25 14.26 20.45 -6.19
CA ASN A 25 15.25 19.97 -5.21
C ASN A 25 14.82 20.20 -3.76
N MET A 26 13.55 20.49 -3.50
CA MET A 26 13.03 20.67 -2.16
C MET A 26 13.27 19.43 -1.30
N ARG A 27 13.82 19.61 -0.09
CA ARG A 27 14.19 18.49 0.80
C ARG A 27 12.98 17.89 1.54
N ASN A 28 12.00 18.73 1.88
CA ASN A 28 10.83 18.36 2.69
C ASN A 28 9.58 18.17 1.83
N LYS A 29 9.70 17.42 0.73
CA LYS A 29 8.59 17.21 -0.21
C LYS A 29 7.37 16.57 0.43
N LEU A 30 7.53 15.62 1.36
CA LEU A 30 6.41 14.97 2.03
C LEU A 30 5.65 15.93 2.95
N GLU A 31 6.35 16.77 3.70
CA GLU A 31 5.74 17.82 4.52
C GLU A 31 4.94 18.79 3.65
N ALA A 32 5.51 19.29 2.55
CA ALA A 32 4.82 20.17 1.60
C ALA A 32 3.61 19.48 0.96
N TYR A 33 3.75 18.22 0.52
CA TYR A 33 2.65 17.39 0.00
C TYR A 33 1.48 17.30 0.99
N SER A 34 1.79 17.04 2.26
CA SER A 34 0.79 16.89 3.32
C SER A 34 0.00 18.16 3.63
N GLY A 35 0.49 19.31 3.18
CA GLY A 35 -0.26 20.58 3.21
C GLY A 35 -1.35 20.69 2.13
N HIS A 36 -1.27 19.87 1.07
CA HIS A 36 -2.22 19.87 -0.04
C HIS A 36 -3.20 18.69 0.02
N PHE A 37 -2.74 17.52 0.46
CA PHE A 37 -3.51 16.27 0.46
C PHE A 37 -3.45 15.58 1.83
N PRO A 38 -4.58 15.01 2.30
CA PRO A 38 -4.65 14.34 3.60
C PRO A 38 -4.16 12.88 3.57
N ILE A 39 -3.87 12.34 2.39
CA ILE A 39 -3.51 10.92 2.18
C ILE A 39 -2.53 10.77 1.03
N VAL A 40 -1.66 9.76 1.10
CA VAL A 40 -0.72 9.42 0.04
C VAL A 40 -0.60 7.90 -0.13
N GLU A 41 -0.39 7.43 -1.36
CA GLU A 41 0.04 6.06 -1.64
C GLU A 41 1.57 5.96 -1.58
N VAL A 42 2.09 5.09 -0.72
CA VAL A 42 3.54 4.81 -0.60
C VAL A 42 3.94 3.78 -1.64
N ASP A 43 4.36 4.23 -2.80
CA ASP A 43 4.76 3.36 -3.92
C ASP A 43 6.14 2.71 -3.70
N ALA A 44 7.04 3.37 -2.96
CA ALA A 44 8.37 2.86 -2.64
C ALA A 44 8.36 1.49 -1.94
N SER A 45 7.31 1.20 -1.16
CA SER A 45 7.14 -0.08 -0.46
C SER A 45 6.93 -1.27 -1.40
N PHE A 46 6.49 -1.03 -2.63
CA PHE A 46 6.39 -2.06 -3.67
C PHE A 46 7.75 -2.62 -4.05
N TYR A 47 8.77 -1.79 -4.15
CA TYR A 47 10.12 -2.19 -4.58
C TYR A 47 10.97 -2.74 -3.44
N ALA A 48 10.78 -2.21 -2.23
CA ALA A 48 11.52 -2.65 -1.04
C ALA A 48 10.70 -2.40 0.23
N ILE A 49 10.73 -3.34 1.17
CA ILE A 49 10.18 -3.15 2.51
C ILE A 49 10.99 -2.03 3.18
N GLN A 50 10.31 -0.96 3.61
CA GLN A 50 10.96 0.23 4.11
C GLN A 50 11.53 0.03 5.52
N PRO A 51 12.75 0.52 5.80
CA PRO A 51 13.31 0.51 7.15
C PRO A 51 12.43 1.31 8.12
N GLU A 52 12.33 0.84 9.36
CA GLU A 52 11.56 1.49 10.43
C GLU A 52 11.92 2.98 10.59
N ALA A 53 13.21 3.31 10.59
CA ALA A 53 13.68 4.70 10.70
C ALA A 53 13.15 5.61 9.59
N THR A 54 13.02 5.07 8.37
CA THR A 54 12.42 5.80 7.22
C THR A 54 10.95 6.06 7.46
N VAL A 55 10.21 5.05 7.92
CA VAL A 55 8.77 5.17 8.20
C VAL A 55 8.52 6.16 9.33
N LEU A 56 9.29 6.08 10.43
CA LEU A 56 9.20 7.01 11.56
C LEU A 56 9.47 8.46 11.14
N LYS A 57 10.42 8.67 10.22
CA LYS A 57 10.66 9.99 9.63
C LYS A 57 9.43 10.49 8.90
N TRP A 58 8.80 9.71 8.03
CA TRP A 58 7.59 10.09 7.29
C TRP A 58 6.41 10.41 8.20
N ILE A 59 6.24 9.61 9.26
CA ILE A 59 5.21 9.85 10.28
C ILE A 59 5.42 11.20 10.97
N LYS A 60 6.68 11.54 11.29
CA LYS A 60 7.03 12.81 11.94
C LYS A 60 6.87 14.02 11.01
N GLU A 61 7.12 13.86 9.71
CA GLU A 61 7.02 14.91 8.69
C GLU A 61 5.57 15.24 8.29
N THR A 62 4.58 14.49 8.77
CA THR A 62 3.17 14.64 8.36
C THR A 62 2.27 15.00 9.54
N PRO A 63 1.16 15.75 9.31
CA PRO A 63 0.17 16.06 10.35
C PRO A 63 -0.42 14.82 11.02
N GLU A 64 -0.93 14.96 12.24
CA GLU A 64 -1.49 13.85 13.04
C GLU A 64 -2.55 13.03 12.30
N LYS A 65 -3.45 13.71 11.56
CA LYS A 65 -4.55 13.06 10.81
C LYS A 65 -4.16 12.57 9.42
N PHE A 66 -2.92 12.76 9.00
CA PHE A 66 -2.45 12.33 7.69
C PHE A 66 -2.45 10.79 7.59
N GLN A 67 -2.83 10.27 6.43
CA GLN A 67 -2.97 8.83 6.21
C GLN A 67 -2.04 8.31 5.11
N PHE A 68 -1.58 7.08 5.29
CA PHE A 68 -0.76 6.37 4.31
C PHE A 68 -1.50 5.14 3.80
N ILE A 69 -1.59 4.99 2.47
CA ILE A 69 -1.89 3.73 1.80
C ILE A 69 -0.53 3.11 1.47
N VAL A 70 -0.22 1.97 2.05
CA VAL A 70 1.09 1.32 1.85
C VAL A 70 0.96 0.22 0.82
N LYS A 71 1.67 0.34 -0.30
CA LYS A 71 1.61 -0.65 -1.38
C LYS A 71 2.29 -1.95 -0.94
N ALA A 72 1.65 -3.08 -1.19
CA ALA A 72 2.22 -4.40 -0.89
C ALA A 72 3.51 -4.62 -1.68
N TYR A 73 4.51 -5.24 -1.05
CA TYR A 73 5.79 -5.57 -1.68
C TYR A 73 5.57 -6.48 -2.92
N GLN A 74 6.30 -6.24 -3.99
CA GLN A 74 6.14 -6.92 -5.28
C GLN A 74 6.17 -8.46 -5.19
N GLY A 75 6.90 -9.02 -4.25
CA GLY A 75 6.92 -10.46 -3.99
C GLY A 75 5.59 -11.00 -3.46
N MET A 76 4.79 -10.15 -2.79
CA MET A 76 3.48 -10.53 -2.25
C MET A 76 2.38 -10.54 -3.32
N THR A 77 2.61 -9.95 -4.47
CA THR A 77 1.64 -9.83 -5.56
C THR A 77 2.06 -10.58 -6.83
N GLY A 78 3.19 -11.31 -6.78
CA GLY A 78 3.67 -12.13 -7.89
C GLY A 78 4.33 -11.35 -9.04
N HIS A 79 4.71 -10.09 -8.81
CA HIS A 79 5.44 -9.29 -9.81
C HIS A 79 6.92 -9.65 -9.87
N GLN A 80 7.51 -10.12 -8.76
CA GLN A 80 8.92 -10.45 -8.71
C GLN A 80 9.20 -11.76 -9.43
N ARG A 81 10.08 -11.71 -10.42
CA ARG A 81 10.51 -12.86 -11.24
C ARG A 81 11.78 -13.52 -10.69
N GLU A 82 12.63 -12.76 -9.98
CA GLU A 82 13.84 -13.24 -9.34
C GLU A 82 13.51 -13.97 -8.03
N PRO A 83 14.39 -14.84 -7.53
CA PRO A 83 14.22 -15.46 -6.23
C PRO A 83 13.97 -14.41 -5.15
N LEU A 84 12.98 -14.66 -4.30
CA LEU A 84 12.68 -13.76 -3.19
C LEU A 84 13.83 -13.75 -2.19
N PRO A 85 14.25 -12.58 -1.66
CA PRO A 85 15.30 -12.47 -0.65
C PRO A 85 14.81 -12.88 0.76
N PHE A 86 13.89 -13.84 0.81
CA PHE A 86 13.27 -14.33 2.04
C PHE A 86 13.29 -15.86 2.06
N PRO A 87 13.48 -16.50 3.22
CA PRO A 87 13.53 -17.96 3.33
C PRO A 87 12.19 -18.62 3.02
N SER A 88 11.07 -17.91 3.14
CA SER A 88 9.73 -18.40 2.84
C SER A 88 8.77 -17.24 2.55
N LYS A 89 7.63 -17.57 1.96
CA LYS A 89 6.50 -16.64 1.77
C LYS A 89 6.00 -16.09 3.11
N GLU A 90 5.90 -16.93 4.12
CA GLU A 90 5.50 -16.56 5.48
C GLU A 90 6.46 -15.52 6.07
N ALA A 91 7.77 -15.76 5.98
CA ALA A 91 8.79 -14.83 6.48
C ALA A 91 8.74 -13.48 5.76
N MET A 92 8.49 -13.46 4.45
CA MET A 92 8.29 -12.24 3.69
C MET A 92 7.10 -11.42 4.21
N PHE A 93 5.94 -12.08 4.40
CA PHE A 93 4.76 -11.41 4.94
C PHE A 93 4.97 -10.93 6.38
N ASP A 94 5.63 -11.71 7.23
CA ASP A 94 5.92 -11.31 8.62
C ASP A 94 6.82 -10.08 8.66
N THR A 95 7.85 -10.04 7.82
CA THR A 95 8.73 -8.87 7.68
C THR A 95 7.95 -7.64 7.19
N TYR A 96 7.11 -7.82 6.17
CA TYR A 96 6.29 -6.73 5.66
C TYR A 96 5.28 -6.22 6.71
N ILE A 97 4.55 -7.11 7.37
CA ILE A 97 3.59 -6.75 8.42
C ILE A 97 4.28 -6.00 9.57
N HIS A 98 5.48 -6.44 9.95
CA HIS A 98 6.28 -5.75 10.97
C HIS A 98 6.64 -4.31 10.55
N SER A 99 6.95 -4.09 9.27
CA SER A 99 7.25 -2.75 8.76
C SER A 99 6.06 -1.78 8.78
N LEU A 100 4.84 -2.29 8.90
CA LEU A 100 3.62 -1.47 9.03
C LEU A 100 3.38 -0.95 10.45
N GLU A 101 4.05 -1.52 11.46
CA GLU A 101 3.77 -1.24 12.86
C GLU A 101 3.91 0.25 13.23
N PRO A 102 4.91 1.00 12.74
CA PRO A 102 4.99 2.43 13.03
C PRO A 102 3.79 3.22 12.51
N TYR A 103 3.27 2.89 11.29
CA TYR A 103 2.08 3.54 10.76
C TYR A 103 0.84 3.22 11.60
N ARG A 104 0.71 1.96 12.06
CA ARG A 104 -0.41 1.49 12.89
C ARG A 104 -0.40 2.16 14.25
N SER A 105 0.75 2.16 14.91
CA SER A 105 0.93 2.76 16.24
C SER A 105 0.67 4.27 16.23
N ALA A 106 0.96 4.94 15.11
CA ALA A 106 0.65 6.36 14.92
C ALA A 106 -0.81 6.64 14.49
N GLY A 107 -1.62 5.60 14.24
CA GLY A 107 -2.98 5.76 13.69
C GLY A 107 -3.01 6.30 12.26
N LYS A 108 -1.92 6.13 11.49
CA LYS A 108 -1.74 6.69 10.15
C LYS A 108 -1.79 5.65 9.03
N LEU A 109 -2.04 4.37 9.30
CA LEU A 109 -2.26 3.35 8.28
C LEU A 109 -3.70 3.36 7.81
N ALA A 110 -3.96 3.88 6.61
CA ALA A 110 -5.29 3.78 5.99
C ALA A 110 -5.58 2.34 5.54
N MET A 111 -4.71 1.78 4.74
CA MET A 111 -4.80 0.40 4.24
C MET A 111 -3.51 -0.04 3.56
N VAL A 112 -3.41 -1.35 3.30
CA VAL A 112 -2.42 -1.94 2.39
C VAL A 112 -3.06 -2.17 1.04
N LEU A 113 -2.43 -1.67 -0.04
CA LEU A 113 -2.88 -1.86 -1.41
C LEU A 113 -2.16 -3.06 -2.06
N PHE A 114 -2.89 -4.12 -2.33
CA PHE A 114 -2.44 -5.26 -3.14
C PHE A 114 -2.84 -5.04 -4.60
N GLN A 115 -1.94 -4.54 -5.42
CA GLN A 115 -2.14 -4.43 -6.85
C GLN A 115 -1.60 -5.70 -7.53
N PHE A 116 -2.50 -6.51 -8.11
CA PHE A 116 -2.13 -7.75 -8.79
C PHE A 116 -1.85 -7.53 -10.28
N PRO A 117 -0.89 -8.28 -10.86
CA PRO A 117 -0.54 -8.14 -12.27
C PRO A 117 -1.65 -8.66 -13.20
N PRO A 118 -1.61 -8.30 -14.51
CA PRO A 118 -2.62 -8.72 -15.48
C PRO A 118 -2.76 -10.24 -15.66
N TRP A 119 -1.76 -11.03 -15.33
CA TRP A 119 -1.81 -12.50 -15.39
C TRP A 119 -2.38 -13.17 -14.15
N PHE A 120 -2.67 -12.41 -13.10
CA PHE A 120 -3.32 -12.93 -11.90
C PHE A 120 -4.83 -13.03 -12.16
N ASP A 121 -5.29 -14.23 -12.51
CA ASP A 121 -6.66 -14.52 -12.92
C ASP A 121 -7.50 -15.20 -11.82
N CYS A 122 -8.76 -15.57 -12.14
CA CYS A 122 -9.68 -16.23 -11.20
C CYS A 122 -9.47 -17.75 -11.10
N LYS A 123 -8.25 -18.26 -11.30
CA LYS A 123 -7.95 -19.67 -11.08
C LYS A 123 -8.03 -20.04 -9.61
N ARG A 124 -8.31 -21.31 -9.35
CA ARG A 124 -8.45 -21.86 -7.99
C ARG A 124 -7.24 -21.55 -7.09
N GLU A 125 -6.03 -21.66 -7.63
CA GLU A 125 -4.77 -21.38 -6.91
C GLU A 125 -4.67 -19.92 -6.48
N HIS A 126 -5.05 -18.96 -7.34
CA HIS A 126 -5.05 -17.54 -7.03
C HIS A 126 -6.13 -17.18 -6.01
N VAL A 127 -7.31 -17.76 -6.11
CA VAL A 127 -8.37 -17.59 -5.09
C VAL A 127 -7.94 -18.14 -3.74
N GLN A 128 -7.29 -19.30 -3.71
CA GLN A 128 -6.73 -19.87 -2.48
C GLN A 128 -5.63 -18.97 -1.89
N TYR A 129 -4.79 -18.39 -2.75
CA TYR A 129 -3.78 -17.41 -2.34
C TYR A 129 -4.42 -16.17 -1.69
N LEU A 130 -5.45 -15.58 -2.29
CA LEU A 130 -6.17 -14.43 -1.70
C LEU A 130 -6.77 -14.76 -0.33
N ARG A 131 -7.35 -15.96 -0.16
CA ARG A 131 -7.86 -16.42 1.14
C ARG A 131 -6.74 -16.54 2.17
N TRP A 132 -5.58 -17.04 1.77
CA TRP A 132 -4.41 -17.13 2.63
C TRP A 132 -3.89 -15.74 2.99
N VAL A 133 -3.75 -14.82 2.02
CA VAL A 133 -3.38 -13.40 2.25
C VAL A 133 -4.31 -12.77 3.27
N ARG A 134 -5.64 -12.89 3.08
CA ARG A 134 -6.62 -12.33 4.02
C ARG A 134 -6.43 -12.86 5.43
N LYS A 135 -6.20 -14.16 5.58
CA LYS A 135 -5.92 -14.79 6.88
C LYS A 135 -4.62 -14.27 7.51
N LYS A 136 -3.58 -14.06 6.68
CA LYS A 136 -2.26 -13.60 7.15
C LYS A 136 -2.30 -12.14 7.57
N MET A 137 -3.02 -11.29 6.84
CA MET A 137 -3.17 -9.85 7.13
C MET A 137 -4.08 -9.55 8.32
N LYS A 138 -4.89 -10.52 8.77
CA LYS A 138 -5.77 -10.41 9.96
C LYS A 138 -6.66 -9.16 9.94
N ASP A 139 -6.45 -8.26 10.91
CA ASP A 139 -7.17 -7.02 11.15
C ASP A 139 -6.65 -5.83 10.32
N ILE A 140 -5.53 -5.99 9.60
CA ILE A 140 -4.98 -4.94 8.77
C ILE A 140 -5.92 -4.67 7.59
N PRO A 141 -6.39 -3.42 7.40
CA PRO A 141 -7.22 -3.06 6.26
C PRO A 141 -6.46 -3.27 4.94
N CYS A 142 -7.10 -3.95 3.98
CA CYS A 142 -6.51 -4.24 2.67
C CYS A 142 -7.46 -3.85 1.56
N ALA A 143 -6.92 -3.23 0.51
CA ALA A 143 -7.56 -3.05 -0.77
C ALA A 143 -6.90 -3.98 -1.80
N LEU A 144 -7.71 -4.53 -2.72
CA LEU A 144 -7.24 -5.39 -3.80
C LEU A 144 -7.55 -4.70 -5.14
N GLU A 145 -6.51 -4.46 -5.92
CA GLU A 145 -6.64 -3.98 -7.31
C GLU A 145 -6.36 -5.13 -8.26
N PHE A 146 -7.36 -5.47 -9.07
CA PHE A 146 -7.26 -6.52 -10.08
C PHE A 146 -7.19 -5.93 -11.48
N ARG A 147 -6.30 -6.49 -12.31
CA ARG A 147 -6.12 -6.09 -13.71
C ARG A 147 -6.57 -7.16 -14.71
N HIS A 148 -6.91 -8.36 -14.22
CA HIS A 148 -7.43 -9.44 -15.06
C HIS A 148 -8.95 -9.42 -15.08
N GLN A 149 -9.54 -9.47 -16.29
CA GLN A 149 -10.99 -9.35 -16.51
C GLN A 149 -11.81 -10.40 -15.73
N SER A 150 -11.32 -11.64 -15.59
CA SER A 150 -12.02 -12.71 -14.86
C SER A 150 -12.28 -12.41 -13.38
N LEU A 151 -11.53 -11.48 -12.76
CA LEU A 151 -11.71 -11.06 -11.37
C LEU A 151 -12.62 -9.82 -11.24
N VAL A 152 -12.84 -9.11 -12.34
CA VAL A 152 -13.69 -7.92 -12.37
C VAL A 152 -15.15 -8.30 -12.64
N LEU A 153 -15.38 -9.34 -13.47
CA LEU A 153 -16.71 -9.75 -13.90
C LEU A 153 -17.50 -10.58 -12.87
N VAL A 154 -16.85 -11.17 -11.88
CA VAL A 154 -17.50 -12.02 -10.84
C VAL A 154 -18.53 -11.25 -9.99
N GLY A 155 -18.55 -9.93 -10.05
CA GLY A 155 -19.54 -9.10 -9.34
C GLY A 155 -20.74 -8.64 -10.17
N MET A 156 -20.82 -9.00 -11.46
CA MET A 156 -21.85 -8.48 -12.38
C MET A 156 -22.93 -9.52 -12.75
N GLU A 157 -22.78 -10.79 -12.37
CA GLU A 157 -23.83 -11.79 -12.51
C GLU A 157 -24.62 -11.90 -11.19
N LYS A 158 -25.78 -11.28 -11.19
CA LYS A 158 -26.90 -11.55 -10.28
C LYS A 158 -28.02 -12.19 -11.06
#